data_f4e23df0ec48addb99fde869ec7befe8
#
_entry.id   f4e23df0ec48addb99fde869ec7befe8
#
_cell.length_a   1.000
_cell.length_b   1.000
_cell.length_c   1.000
_cell.angle_alpha   90.00
_cell.angle_beta   90.00
_cell.angle_gamma   90.00
#
_symmetry.space_group_name_H-M   'P 1'
#
loop_
_entity.id
_entity.type
_entity.pdbx_description
1 polymer ?
#
loop_
_entity_poly.entity_id
_entity_poly.type
_entity_poly.pdbx_seq_one_letter_code
_entity_poly.pdbx_strand_id
1 'polypeptide(L)'
;ITGDKNPIHLDPEFAAKTPFGRPIVHGFLSASVFSKVFGMLFPGQGTIYLSQEMSFRAPVFAGEKYTAEFEVIDVNTEKHIGTIKCLLLDAAGKECITGTAKLKHNKEFI
;
A
#
# COMPACT_ATOMS: atom_id res chain seq x y z
N ILE A 1 -12.66 9.40 5.40
CA ILE A 1 -12.78 7.94 5.30
C ILE A 1 -12.11 7.25 6.49
N THR A 2 -10.88 7.59 6.79
CA THR A 2 -10.13 6.94 7.86
C THR A 2 -10.56 7.35 9.27
N GLY A 3 -11.24 8.49 9.41
CA GLY A 3 -11.53 9.10 10.70
C GLY A 3 -10.37 9.84 11.34
N ASP A 4 -9.18 9.73 10.78
CA ASP A 4 -8.00 10.45 11.24
C ASP A 4 -8.02 11.88 10.71
N LYS A 5 -8.25 12.85 11.61
CA LYS A 5 -8.36 14.27 11.28
C LYS A 5 -7.14 15.06 11.72
N ASN A 6 -5.99 14.40 11.85
CA ASN A 6 -4.74 15.07 12.18
C ASN A 6 -4.49 16.21 11.18
N PRO A 7 -4.19 17.43 11.64
CA PRO A 7 -4.03 18.57 10.73
C PRO A 7 -2.94 18.41 9.69
N ILE A 8 -1.97 17.53 9.88
CA ILE A 8 -0.96 17.21 8.84
C ILE A 8 -1.60 16.69 7.56
N HIS A 9 -2.78 16.12 7.63
CA HIS A 9 -3.50 15.57 6.49
C HIS A 9 -4.52 16.53 5.89
N LEU A 10 -5.07 17.47 6.68
CA LEU A 10 -6.24 18.25 6.31
C LEU A 10 -6.01 19.77 6.26
N ASP A 11 -5.03 20.29 7.00
CA ASP A 11 -4.81 21.72 7.14
C ASP A 11 -3.56 22.17 6.37
N PRO A 12 -3.73 22.86 5.21
CA PRO A 12 -2.59 23.33 4.42
C PRO A 12 -1.67 24.31 5.17
N GLU A 13 -2.20 25.18 6.03
CA GLU A 13 -1.39 26.11 6.81
C GLU A 13 -0.53 25.38 7.84
N PHE A 14 -1.12 24.41 8.52
CA PHE A 14 -0.37 23.57 9.47
C PHE A 14 0.70 22.76 8.73
N ALA A 15 0.35 22.13 7.63
CA ALA A 15 1.27 21.29 6.86
C ALA A 15 2.42 22.09 6.25
N ALA A 16 2.20 23.34 5.86
CA ALA A 16 3.24 24.23 5.32
C ALA A 16 4.37 24.47 6.31
N LYS A 17 4.10 24.37 7.62
CA LYS A 17 5.09 24.55 8.69
C LYS A 17 5.86 23.27 9.02
N THR A 18 5.48 22.15 8.41
CA THR A 18 6.16 20.86 8.59
C THR A 18 7.23 20.67 7.51
N PRO A 19 8.16 19.70 7.68
CA PRO A 19 9.13 19.38 6.63
C PRO A 19 8.52 18.96 5.31
N PHE A 20 7.22 18.54 5.30
CA PHE A 20 6.53 18.11 4.08
C PHE A 20 6.03 19.28 3.22
N GLY A 21 5.81 20.46 3.81
CA GLY A 21 5.39 21.67 3.10
C GLY A 21 3.94 21.73 2.63
N ARG A 22 3.22 20.62 2.65
CA ARG A 22 1.81 20.49 2.27
C ARG A 22 1.18 19.27 2.91
N PRO A 23 -0.18 19.15 2.95
CA PRO A 23 -0.82 17.98 3.52
C PRO A 23 -0.38 16.68 2.87
N ILE A 24 -0.12 15.68 3.70
CA ILE A 24 0.23 14.32 3.24
C ILE A 24 -1.00 13.42 3.34
N VAL A 25 -1.05 12.42 2.44
CA VAL A 25 -2.10 11.40 2.48
C VAL A 25 -1.84 10.49 3.67
N HIS A 26 -2.91 10.05 4.35
CA HIS A 26 -2.81 9.08 5.45
C HIS A 26 -2.07 7.84 4.98
N GLY A 27 -1.13 7.34 5.79
CA GLY A 27 -0.34 6.16 5.43
C GLY A 27 -1.21 4.96 5.10
N PHE A 28 -2.16 4.62 5.97
CA PHE A 28 -3.07 3.51 5.71
C PHE A 28 -4.00 3.74 4.52
N LEU A 29 -4.37 4.97 4.24
CA LEU A 29 -5.17 5.28 3.07
C LEU A 29 -4.38 5.06 1.78
N SER A 30 -3.14 5.51 1.71
CA SER A 30 -2.27 5.24 0.56
C SER A 30 -1.97 3.75 0.42
N ALA A 31 -1.73 3.04 1.52
CA ALA A 31 -1.49 1.60 1.51
C ALA A 31 -2.75 0.79 1.13
N SER A 32 -3.94 1.36 1.22
CA SER A 32 -5.18 0.67 0.84
C SER A 32 -5.20 0.27 -0.64
N VAL A 33 -4.36 0.88 -1.48
CA VAL A 33 -4.23 0.48 -2.89
C VAL A 33 -3.73 -0.96 -3.01
N PHE A 34 -2.92 -1.44 -2.07
CA PHE A 34 -2.49 -2.83 -2.07
C PHE A 34 -3.68 -3.78 -1.91
N SER A 35 -4.58 -3.47 -0.98
CA SER A 35 -5.80 -4.25 -0.79
C SER A 35 -6.69 -4.22 -2.03
N LYS A 36 -6.80 -3.08 -2.68
CA LYS A 36 -7.55 -2.96 -3.94
C LYS A 36 -7.00 -3.89 -5.01
N VAL A 37 -5.68 -3.90 -5.20
CA VAL A 37 -5.04 -4.74 -6.21
C VAL A 37 -5.26 -6.22 -5.89
N PHE A 38 -5.04 -6.62 -4.64
CA PHE A 38 -5.19 -8.02 -4.23
C PHE A 38 -6.63 -8.51 -4.35
N GLY A 39 -7.60 -7.67 -4.01
CA GLY A 39 -9.00 -8.05 -4.04
C GLY A 39 -9.65 -7.99 -5.42
N MET A 40 -9.16 -7.10 -6.29
CA MET A 40 -9.83 -6.81 -7.57
C MET A 40 -9.04 -7.27 -8.79
N LEU A 41 -7.71 -7.30 -8.74
CA LEU A 41 -6.88 -7.56 -9.91
C LEU A 41 -6.14 -8.90 -9.82
N PHE A 42 -5.32 -9.09 -8.80
CA PHE A 42 -4.59 -10.33 -8.56
C PHE A 42 -4.27 -10.51 -7.08
N PRO A 43 -4.57 -11.67 -6.49
CA PRO A 43 -5.25 -12.85 -7.03
C PRO A 43 -6.72 -12.62 -7.40
N GLY A 44 -7.34 -11.51 -6.94
CA GLY A 44 -8.71 -11.17 -7.25
C GLY A 44 -9.73 -11.80 -6.30
N GLN A 45 -10.92 -12.01 -6.80
CA GLN A 45 -12.04 -12.54 -6.00
C GLN A 45 -11.66 -13.86 -5.32
N GLY A 46 -11.94 -13.96 -4.03
CA GLY A 46 -11.59 -15.12 -3.22
C GLY A 46 -10.31 -14.95 -2.41
N THR A 47 -9.60 -13.83 -2.58
CA THR A 47 -8.41 -13.52 -1.81
C THR A 47 -8.74 -13.30 -0.35
N ILE A 48 -7.96 -13.92 0.53
CA ILE A 48 -7.97 -13.66 1.96
C ILE A 48 -6.66 -13.00 2.34
N TYR A 49 -6.74 -11.81 2.91
CA TYR A 49 -5.58 -11.06 3.35
C TYR A 49 -5.16 -11.57 4.74
N LEU A 50 -4.00 -12.22 4.82
CA LEU A 50 -3.56 -12.85 6.07
C LEU A 50 -2.69 -11.92 6.91
N SER A 51 -1.72 -11.25 6.29
CA SER A 51 -0.82 -10.36 7.01
C SER A 51 -0.20 -9.33 6.08
N GLN A 52 0.23 -8.22 6.67
CA GLN A 52 0.94 -7.16 5.97
C GLN A 52 2.02 -6.59 6.90
N GLU A 53 3.25 -6.60 6.43
CA GLU A 53 4.32 -5.79 6.99
C GLU A 53 4.55 -4.65 6.01
N MET A 54 4.74 -3.42 6.50
CA MET A 54 5.05 -2.28 5.64
C MET A 54 5.78 -1.18 6.40
N SER A 55 6.57 -0.42 5.64
CA SER A 55 7.28 0.75 6.12
C SER A 55 6.91 1.96 5.26
N PHE A 56 6.61 3.08 5.91
CA PHE A 56 6.33 4.35 5.25
C PHE A 56 7.63 5.13 5.16
N ARG A 57 8.23 5.18 3.97
CA ARG A 57 9.57 5.74 3.77
C ARG A 57 9.57 7.17 3.27
N ALA A 58 8.50 7.59 2.61
CA ALA A 58 8.35 8.94 2.08
C ALA A 58 6.88 9.32 2.05
N PRO A 59 6.56 10.63 2.15
CA PRO A 59 5.17 11.08 2.12
C PRO A 59 4.53 10.83 0.76
N VAL A 60 3.20 10.62 0.77
CA VAL A 60 2.37 10.53 -0.42
C VAL A 60 1.47 11.76 -0.47
N PHE A 61 1.40 12.40 -1.62
CA PHE A 61 0.62 13.63 -1.81
C PHE A 61 -0.54 13.40 -2.78
N ALA A 62 -1.69 13.99 -2.46
CA ALA A 62 -2.84 13.96 -3.36
C ALA A 62 -2.51 14.71 -4.66
N GLY A 63 -3.04 14.21 -5.77
CA GLY A 63 -2.84 14.81 -7.09
C GLY A 63 -1.53 14.43 -7.79
N GLU A 64 -0.65 13.71 -7.13
CA GLU A 64 0.58 13.18 -7.72
C GLU A 64 0.36 11.78 -8.28
N LYS A 65 1.21 11.38 -9.22
CA LYS A 65 1.16 10.05 -9.83
C LYS A 65 2.07 9.08 -9.07
N TYR A 66 1.53 7.92 -8.72
CA TYR A 66 2.27 6.85 -8.06
C TYR A 66 2.07 5.54 -8.81
N THR A 67 3.05 4.65 -8.68
CA THR A 67 3.02 3.31 -9.27
C THR A 67 3.12 2.28 -8.16
N ALA A 68 2.18 1.35 -8.13
CA ALA A 68 2.24 0.20 -7.24
C ALA A 68 2.86 -0.99 -7.99
N GLU A 69 3.88 -1.61 -7.39
CA GLU A 69 4.54 -2.78 -7.96
C GLU A 69 4.43 -3.95 -6.99
N PHE A 70 4.22 -5.14 -7.56
CA PHE A 70 4.03 -6.37 -6.80
C PHE A 70 4.87 -7.50 -7.40
N GLU A 71 5.47 -8.30 -6.52
CA GLU A 71 6.23 -9.47 -6.93
C GLU A 71 5.88 -10.64 -6.02
N VAL A 72 5.43 -11.75 -6.59
CA VAL A 72 5.23 -12.99 -5.83
C VAL A 72 6.60 -13.59 -5.56
N ILE A 73 7.02 -13.63 -4.30
CA ILE A 73 8.36 -14.07 -3.91
C ILE A 73 8.38 -15.47 -3.32
N ASP A 74 7.23 -15.99 -2.90
CA ASP A 74 7.10 -17.34 -2.39
C ASP A 74 5.67 -17.82 -2.50
N VAL A 75 5.48 -19.13 -2.72
CA VAL A 75 4.17 -19.77 -2.73
C VAL A 75 4.22 -21.05 -1.94
N ASN A 76 3.38 -21.18 -0.91
CA ASN A 76 3.15 -22.42 -0.20
C ASN A 76 1.94 -23.12 -0.82
N THR A 77 2.19 -24.12 -1.65
CA THR A 77 1.13 -24.77 -2.41
C THR A 77 0.20 -25.64 -1.55
N GLU A 78 0.68 -26.15 -0.43
CA GLU A 78 -0.16 -26.95 0.48
C GLU A 78 -1.21 -26.11 1.18
N LYS A 79 -0.83 -24.88 1.57
CA LYS A 79 -1.72 -23.96 2.29
C LYS A 79 -2.38 -22.94 1.38
N HIS A 80 -2.02 -22.90 0.10
CA HIS A 80 -2.48 -21.93 -0.89
C HIS A 80 -2.17 -20.48 -0.47
N ILE A 81 -0.96 -20.26 0.06
CA ILE A 81 -0.50 -18.96 0.55
C ILE A 81 0.60 -18.43 -0.35
N GLY A 82 0.42 -17.22 -0.85
CA GLY A 82 1.45 -16.47 -1.57
C GLY A 82 2.03 -15.37 -0.69
N THR A 83 3.34 -15.17 -0.79
CA THR A 83 4.04 -14.05 -0.18
C THR A 83 4.39 -13.08 -1.27
N ILE A 84 3.98 -11.82 -1.12
CA ILE A 84 4.05 -10.80 -2.15
C ILE A 84 4.80 -9.58 -1.65
N LYS A 85 5.86 -9.21 -2.39
CA LYS A 85 6.55 -7.95 -2.16
C LYS A 85 5.72 -6.81 -2.75
N CYS A 86 5.50 -5.76 -1.95
CA CYS A 86 4.67 -4.62 -2.33
C CYS A 86 5.50 -3.35 -2.29
N LEU A 87 5.41 -2.53 -3.34
CA LEU A 87 6.06 -1.23 -3.41
C LEU A 87 5.07 -0.19 -3.89
N LEU A 88 5.14 1.01 -3.31
CA LEU A 88 4.50 2.20 -3.87
C LEU A 88 5.60 3.19 -4.22
N LEU A 89 5.70 3.55 -5.50
CA LEU A 89 6.75 4.41 -6.04
C LEU A 89 6.18 5.74 -6.49
N ASP A 90 6.92 6.84 -6.30
CA ASP A 90 6.56 8.13 -6.88
C ASP A 90 6.95 8.21 -8.37
N ALA A 91 6.68 9.35 -9.01
CA ALA A 91 6.95 9.55 -10.43
C ALA A 91 8.46 9.46 -10.78
N ALA A 92 9.33 9.68 -9.80
CA ALA A 92 10.79 9.58 -9.96
C ALA A 92 11.31 8.17 -9.66
N GLY A 93 10.44 7.23 -9.27
CA GLY A 93 10.82 5.87 -8.91
C GLY A 93 11.27 5.70 -7.47
N LYS A 94 11.09 6.72 -6.62
CA LYS A 94 11.43 6.65 -5.21
C LYS A 94 10.42 5.79 -4.46
N GLU A 95 10.89 4.89 -3.61
CA GLU A 95 10.04 4.04 -2.79
C GLU A 95 9.40 4.84 -1.64
N CYS A 96 8.08 5.02 -1.71
CA CYS A 96 7.32 5.71 -0.67
C CYS A 96 6.80 4.75 0.38
N ILE A 97 6.36 3.56 -0.04
CA ILE A 97 5.94 2.47 0.85
C ILE A 97 6.61 1.20 0.37
N THR A 98 7.16 0.44 1.31
CA THR A 98 7.71 -0.90 1.05
C THR A 98 7.05 -1.89 2.01
N GLY A 99 6.84 -3.12 1.56
CA GLY A 99 6.25 -4.11 2.45
C GLY A 99 6.15 -5.50 1.86
N THR A 100 5.63 -6.40 2.67
CA THR A 100 5.41 -7.80 2.31
C THR A 100 4.04 -8.24 2.81
N ALA A 101 3.25 -8.81 1.93
CA ALA A 101 1.91 -9.33 2.23
C ALA A 101 1.90 -10.85 2.15
N LYS A 102 1.08 -11.47 3.00
CA LYS A 102 0.71 -12.89 2.84
C LYS A 102 -0.77 -12.98 2.54
N LEU A 103 -1.07 -13.65 1.43
CA LEU A 103 -2.42 -13.80 0.92
C LEU A 103 -2.73 -15.29 0.75
N LYS A 104 -3.99 -15.64 0.96
CA LYS A 104 -4.48 -16.99 0.65
C LYS A 104 -5.43 -16.92 -0.54
N HIS A 105 -5.22 -17.83 -1.50
CA HIS A 105 -6.13 -17.97 -2.64
C HIS A 105 -6.05 -19.41 -3.16
N ASN A 106 -7.19 -20.11 -3.10
CA ASN A 106 -7.22 -21.55 -3.39
C ASN A 106 -6.99 -21.90 -4.86
N LYS A 107 -7.11 -20.96 -5.78
CA LYS A 107 -6.93 -21.19 -7.22
C LYS A 107 -5.61 -20.65 -7.76
N GLU A 108 -5.14 -19.51 -7.25
CA GLU A 108 -3.94 -18.86 -7.79
C GLU A 108 -2.66 -19.35 -7.13
N PHE A 109 -2.71 -19.75 -5.86
CA PHE A 109 -1.55 -20.26 -5.12
C PHE A 109 -1.67 -21.78 -4.92
N ILE A 110 -1.50 -22.49 -6.00
CA ILE A 110 -1.59 -23.95 -6.00
C ILE A 110 -0.28 -24.63 -6.44
#